data_f1d221f80fd998ab46a13059fc97575b
#
_entry.id   f1d221f80fd998ab46a13059fc97575b
#
_cell.length_a   1.000
_cell.length_b   1.000
_cell.length_c   1.000
_cell.angle_alpha   90.00
_cell.angle_beta   90.00
_cell.angle_gamma   90.00
#
_symmetry.space_group_name_H-M   'P 1'
#
loop_
_entity.id
_entity.type
_entity.pdbx_description
1 polymer ?
#
loop_
_entity_poly.entity_id
_entity_poly.type
_entity_poly.pdbx_seq_one_letter_code
_entity_poly.pdbx_strand_id
1 'polypeptide(L)'
;MWWDLCIMDNIVSWNIRGLNWPNKQEDLKLFLHMNKIGLIGLMETKIRLENSNKVAARVFPQWRWENNSTPSVKGRVWVAWHPQIYDLQVLQKTDQLIHCHATQLSSMNKFYITFVYGMNHADQRQSLWKNLLDISLQMTEAW
;
A
#
# COMPACT_ATOMS: atom_id res chain seq x y z
N MET A 1 -23.51 4.36 2.05
CA MET A 1 -24.54 3.33 2.09
C MET A 1 -23.88 1.96 2.08
N TRP A 2 -24.49 1.03 2.77
CA TRP A 2 -23.92 -0.29 3.06
C TRP A 2 -23.59 -1.14 1.83
N TRP A 3 -24.30 -0.97 0.76
CA TRP A 3 -24.11 -1.71 -0.47
C TRP A 3 -22.95 -1.22 -1.36
N ASP A 4 -22.58 0.04 -1.22
CA ASP A 4 -21.43 0.58 -1.95
C ASP A 4 -20.11 -0.01 -1.44
N LEU A 5 -20.06 -0.40 -0.15
CA LEU A 5 -18.88 -1.01 0.47
C LEU A 5 -18.68 -2.47 0.05
N CYS A 6 -19.77 -3.21 -0.22
CA CYS A 6 -19.69 -4.61 -0.65
C CYS A 6 -19.08 -4.77 -2.06
N ILE A 7 -18.91 -3.67 -2.80
CA ILE A 7 -18.40 -3.68 -4.18
C ILE A 7 -16.98 -3.07 -4.27
N MET A 8 -16.45 -2.52 -3.16
CA MET A 8 -15.13 -1.85 -3.12
C MET A 8 -14.03 -2.85 -2.72
N ASP A 9 -13.89 -3.95 -3.42
CA ASP A 9 -12.94 -5.01 -3.09
C ASP A 9 -11.74 -5.10 -4.03
N ASN A 10 -11.66 -4.20 -5.01
CA ASN A 10 -10.54 -4.18 -5.95
C ASN A 10 -9.23 -3.79 -5.25
N ILE A 11 -8.16 -4.44 -5.67
CA ILE A 11 -6.80 -4.18 -5.22
C ILE A 11 -6.02 -3.58 -6.39
N VAL A 12 -5.26 -2.52 -6.11
CA VAL A 12 -4.46 -1.87 -7.15
C VAL A 12 -3.07 -1.51 -6.63
N SER A 13 -2.10 -1.54 -7.52
CA SER A 13 -0.76 -0.98 -7.33
C SER A 13 -0.53 0.11 -8.37
N TRP A 14 -0.11 1.30 -7.92
CA TRP A 14 0.05 2.46 -8.80
C TRP A 14 1.34 3.21 -8.52
N ASN A 15 2.20 3.32 -9.54
CA ASN A 15 3.34 4.23 -9.49
C ASN A 15 2.85 5.65 -9.78
N ILE A 16 2.53 6.39 -8.73
CA ILE A 16 1.88 7.70 -8.83
C ILE A 16 2.83 8.84 -9.20
N ARG A 17 4.15 8.63 -9.05
CA ARG A 17 5.21 9.59 -9.40
C ARG A 17 5.03 10.97 -8.76
N GLY A 18 4.71 10.98 -7.48
CA GLY A 18 4.52 12.18 -6.68
C GLY A 18 3.07 12.46 -6.32
N LEU A 19 2.85 12.76 -5.05
CA LEU A 19 1.53 13.00 -4.47
C LEU A 19 1.49 14.34 -3.70
N ASN A 20 2.46 15.21 -3.94
CA ASN A 20 2.58 16.49 -3.21
C ASN A 20 1.56 17.54 -3.67
N TRP A 21 1.05 17.43 -4.89
CA TRP A 21 0.18 18.44 -5.48
C TRP A 21 -1.30 18.18 -5.17
N PRO A 22 -2.06 19.21 -4.77
CA PRO A 22 -3.47 19.06 -4.41
C PRO A 22 -4.34 18.43 -5.51
N ASN A 23 -4.15 18.82 -6.77
CA ASN A 23 -4.89 18.24 -7.90
C ASN A 23 -4.62 16.73 -8.05
N LYS A 24 -3.38 16.29 -7.86
CA LYS A 24 -3.00 14.87 -7.91
C LYS A 24 -3.65 14.07 -6.78
N GLN A 25 -3.78 14.70 -5.62
CA GLN A 25 -4.48 14.12 -4.46
C GLN A 25 -5.98 13.95 -4.74
N GLU A 26 -6.59 14.92 -5.38
CA GLU A 26 -8.01 14.82 -5.79
C GLU A 26 -8.20 13.75 -6.88
N ASP A 27 -7.30 13.67 -7.85
CA ASP A 27 -7.31 12.61 -8.87
C ASP A 27 -7.23 11.22 -8.25
N LEU A 28 -6.38 11.04 -7.23
CA LEU A 28 -6.28 9.77 -6.52
C LEU A 28 -7.59 9.43 -5.78
N LYS A 29 -8.19 10.39 -5.09
CA LYS A 29 -9.49 10.19 -4.41
C LYS A 29 -10.57 9.76 -5.39
N LEU A 30 -10.66 10.44 -6.51
CA LEU A 30 -11.62 10.13 -7.57
C LEU A 30 -11.36 8.73 -8.15
N PHE A 31 -10.10 8.39 -8.41
CA PHE A 31 -9.71 7.07 -8.90
C PHE A 31 -10.14 5.94 -7.95
N LEU A 32 -9.89 6.11 -6.64
CA LEU A 32 -10.29 5.13 -5.63
C LEU A 32 -11.79 4.88 -5.65
N HIS A 33 -12.57 5.95 -5.72
CA HIS A 33 -14.03 5.85 -5.72
C HIS A 33 -14.56 5.24 -7.02
N MET A 34 -14.13 5.73 -8.17
CA MET A 34 -14.62 5.27 -9.49
C MET A 34 -14.24 3.82 -9.79
N ASN A 35 -13.11 3.35 -9.30
CA ASN A 35 -12.64 1.97 -9.55
C ASN A 35 -12.94 1.02 -8.39
N LYS A 36 -13.70 1.47 -7.39
CA LYS A 36 -14.13 0.65 -6.25
C LYS A 36 -12.95 -0.05 -5.57
N ILE A 37 -11.92 0.74 -5.25
CA ILE A 37 -10.69 0.25 -4.65
C ILE A 37 -10.87 0.12 -3.14
N GLY A 38 -10.51 -1.02 -2.58
CA GLY A 38 -10.50 -1.28 -1.14
C GLY A 38 -9.10 -1.40 -0.54
N LEU A 39 -8.10 -1.69 -1.38
CA LEU A 39 -6.70 -1.82 -0.99
C LEU A 39 -5.80 -1.27 -2.10
N ILE A 40 -4.88 -0.39 -1.76
CA ILE A 40 -3.96 0.22 -2.72
C ILE A 40 -2.52 0.24 -2.22
N GLY A 41 -1.59 -0.10 -3.10
CA GLY A 41 -0.18 0.20 -2.95
C GLY A 41 0.22 1.36 -3.86
N LEU A 42 0.79 2.41 -3.28
CA LEU A 42 1.29 3.58 -4.01
C LEU A 42 2.81 3.58 -4.01
N MET A 43 3.40 3.73 -5.19
CA MET A 43 4.85 3.81 -5.36
C MET A 43 5.25 5.23 -5.75
N GLU A 44 6.43 5.65 -5.34
CA GLU A 44 7.00 6.96 -5.63
C GLU A 44 6.12 8.14 -5.20
N THR A 45 5.51 8.07 -4.03
CA THR A 45 4.65 9.16 -3.53
C THR A 45 5.41 10.47 -3.34
N LYS A 46 6.71 10.41 -3.06
CA LYS A 46 7.60 11.56 -2.80
C LYS A 46 7.14 12.44 -1.63
N ILE A 47 6.31 11.90 -0.77
CA ILE A 47 5.86 12.59 0.45
C ILE A 47 6.95 12.48 1.52
N ARG A 48 7.30 13.60 2.14
CA ARG A 48 8.19 13.61 3.30
C ARG A 48 7.48 13.05 4.53
N LEU A 49 8.24 12.41 5.42
CA LEU A 49 7.68 11.77 6.62
C LEU A 49 6.81 12.74 7.44
N GLU A 50 7.26 13.96 7.63
CA GLU A 50 6.54 15.00 8.38
C GLU A 50 5.20 15.41 7.77
N ASN A 51 5.01 15.21 6.48
CA ASN A 51 3.77 15.51 5.75
C ASN A 51 2.85 14.32 5.57
N SER A 52 3.28 13.12 5.95
CA SER A 52 2.56 11.87 5.68
C SER A 52 1.15 11.87 6.29
N ASN A 53 1.01 12.26 7.55
CA ASN A 53 -0.28 12.30 8.22
C ASN A 53 -1.25 13.29 7.55
N LYS A 54 -0.76 14.46 7.15
CA LYS A 54 -1.57 15.49 6.50
C LYS A 54 -2.10 15.02 5.14
N VAL A 55 -1.22 14.43 4.33
CA VAL A 55 -1.61 13.91 3.00
C VAL A 55 -2.54 12.73 3.14
N ALA A 56 -2.25 11.78 4.04
CA ALA A 56 -3.10 10.62 4.27
C ALA A 56 -4.50 11.00 4.76
N ALA A 57 -4.60 11.97 5.68
CA ALA A 57 -5.90 12.46 6.16
C ALA A 57 -6.75 13.05 5.03
N ARG A 58 -6.11 13.67 4.04
CA ARG A 58 -6.79 14.25 2.89
C ARG A 58 -7.18 13.22 1.84
N VAL A 59 -6.30 12.27 1.52
CA VAL A 59 -6.48 11.31 0.43
C VAL A 59 -7.24 10.07 0.89
N PHE A 60 -6.99 9.63 2.12
CA PHE A 60 -7.54 8.41 2.70
C PHE A 60 -8.38 8.70 3.96
N PRO A 61 -9.40 9.58 3.91
CA PRO A 61 -10.23 9.85 5.09
C PRO A 61 -10.91 8.55 5.54
N GLN A 62 -10.78 8.22 6.84
CA GLN A 62 -11.34 6.99 7.46
C GLN A 62 -10.70 5.68 6.99
N TRP A 63 -9.68 5.71 6.13
CA TRP A 63 -8.87 4.57 5.79
C TRP A 63 -7.73 4.37 6.79
N ARG A 64 -7.17 3.18 6.81
CA ARG A 64 -5.88 2.90 7.45
C ARG A 64 -4.79 2.91 6.40
N TRP A 65 -3.57 3.24 6.83
CA TRP A 65 -2.43 3.31 5.93
C TRP A 65 -1.12 3.11 6.68
N GLU A 66 -0.11 2.68 5.95
CA GLU A 66 1.28 2.56 6.37
C GLU A 66 2.21 2.98 5.25
N ASN A 67 3.41 3.44 5.59
CA ASN A 67 4.48 3.65 4.62
C ASN A 67 5.79 3.06 5.14
N ASN A 68 6.80 2.99 4.26
CA ASN A 68 8.14 2.51 4.61
C ASN A 68 9.15 3.64 4.85
N SER A 69 8.70 4.88 5.05
CA SER A 69 9.57 6.01 5.41
C SER A 69 10.06 5.88 6.85
N THR A 70 11.32 6.26 7.05
CA THR A 70 11.92 6.46 8.38
C THR A 70 12.59 7.83 8.42
N PRO A 71 13.00 8.36 9.59
CA PRO A 71 13.73 9.63 9.65
C PRO A 71 15.01 9.65 8.80
N SER A 72 15.64 8.49 8.60
CA SER A 72 16.89 8.34 7.83
C SER A 72 16.66 7.83 6.40
N VAL A 73 15.48 7.27 6.09
CA VAL A 73 15.18 6.68 4.79
C VAL A 73 13.91 7.28 4.23
N LYS A 74 14.02 7.89 3.06
CA LYS A 74 12.86 8.33 2.29
C LYS A 74 12.16 7.12 1.70
N GLY A 75 11.03 6.74 2.29
CA GLY A 75 10.21 5.64 1.81
C GLY A 75 9.54 5.98 0.48
N ARG A 76 9.30 4.95 -0.32
CA ARG A 76 8.73 5.07 -1.67
C ARG A 76 7.45 4.29 -1.83
N VAL A 77 7.08 3.52 -0.80
CA VAL A 77 5.90 2.65 -0.82
C VAL A 77 4.94 3.07 0.27
N TRP A 78 3.69 3.26 -0.12
CA TRP A 78 2.57 3.40 0.79
C TRP A 78 1.58 2.27 0.54
N VAL A 79 0.98 1.75 1.59
CA VAL A 79 -0.19 0.88 1.52
C VAL A 79 -1.33 1.53 2.27
N ALA A 80 -2.52 1.52 1.68
CA ALA A 80 -3.74 2.03 2.31
C ALA A 80 -4.90 1.09 2.03
N TRP A 81 -5.79 0.95 3.00
CA TRP A 81 -6.94 0.04 2.89
C TRP A 81 -8.14 0.58 3.63
N HIS A 82 -9.30 0.26 3.12
CA HIS A 82 -10.56 0.56 3.79
C HIS A 82 -10.82 -0.49 4.86
N PRO A 83 -10.90 -0.11 6.16
CA PRO A 83 -10.93 -1.09 7.27
C PRO A 83 -12.22 -1.90 7.36
N GLN A 84 -13.28 -1.49 6.66
CA GLN A 84 -14.51 -2.28 6.54
C GLN A 84 -14.49 -3.31 5.40
N ILE A 85 -13.49 -3.23 4.52
CA ILE A 85 -13.32 -4.13 3.36
C ILE A 85 -12.22 -5.15 3.63
N TYR A 86 -11.08 -4.68 4.15
CA TYR A 86 -9.92 -5.51 4.45
C TYR A 86 -9.47 -5.32 5.89
N ASP A 87 -9.13 -6.42 6.54
CA ASP A 87 -8.28 -6.45 7.73
C ASP A 87 -6.86 -6.75 7.26
N LEU A 88 -5.96 -5.79 7.40
CA LEU A 88 -4.61 -5.89 6.88
C LEU A 88 -3.61 -5.69 8.00
N GLN A 89 -2.64 -6.61 8.05
CA GLN A 89 -1.50 -6.53 8.97
C GLN A 89 -0.21 -6.38 8.16
N VAL A 90 0.56 -5.35 8.47
CA VAL A 90 1.91 -5.18 7.92
C VAL A 90 2.87 -6.07 8.70
N LEU A 91 3.47 -7.03 8.02
CA LEU A 91 4.37 -8.02 8.62
C LEU A 91 5.83 -7.62 8.51
N GLN A 92 6.21 -6.96 7.42
CA GLN A 92 7.58 -6.53 7.17
C GLN A 92 7.61 -5.27 6.31
N LYS A 93 8.50 -4.36 6.66
CA LYS A 93 8.81 -3.17 5.86
C LYS A 93 10.32 -3.09 5.63
N THR A 94 10.72 -2.84 4.40
CA THR A 94 12.08 -2.47 4.02
C THR A 94 12.05 -1.19 3.18
N ASP A 95 13.20 -0.71 2.76
CA ASP A 95 13.29 0.43 1.85
C ASP A 95 12.67 0.19 0.47
N GLN A 96 12.42 -1.08 0.11
CA GLN A 96 11.91 -1.48 -1.21
C GLN A 96 10.61 -2.27 -1.18
N LEU A 97 10.07 -2.63 -0.01
CA LEU A 97 8.81 -3.37 0.06
C LEU A 97 8.03 -3.11 1.35
N ILE A 98 6.72 -3.36 1.25
CA ILE A 98 5.82 -3.57 2.40
C ILE A 98 5.11 -4.91 2.17
N HIS A 99 5.33 -5.85 3.07
CA HIS A 99 4.73 -7.19 3.04
C HIS A 99 3.59 -7.26 4.05
N CYS A 100 2.43 -7.73 3.61
CA CYS A 100 1.21 -7.72 4.39
C CYS A 100 0.52 -9.08 4.36
N HIS A 101 -0.25 -9.34 5.42
CA HIS A 101 -1.30 -10.36 5.45
C HIS A 101 -2.65 -9.66 5.41
N ALA A 102 -3.50 -10.04 4.48
CA ALA A 102 -4.81 -9.45 4.27
C ALA A 102 -5.93 -10.48 4.44
N THR A 103 -7.02 -10.03 5.05
CA THR A 103 -8.29 -10.76 5.08
C THR A 103 -9.35 -9.91 4.42
N GLN A 104 -9.97 -10.42 3.37
CA GLN A 104 -11.15 -9.79 2.78
C GLN A 104 -12.36 -10.10 3.66
N LEU A 105 -12.94 -9.08 4.27
CA LEU A 105 -13.96 -9.26 5.31
C LEU A 105 -15.27 -9.83 4.79
N SER A 106 -15.64 -9.57 3.54
CA SER A 106 -16.89 -10.08 2.96
C SER A 106 -16.87 -11.60 2.75
N SER A 107 -15.72 -12.18 2.41
CA SER A 107 -15.55 -13.60 2.09
C SER A 107 -14.75 -14.36 3.15
N MET A 108 -14.06 -13.65 4.05
CA MET A 108 -13.07 -14.19 4.99
C MET A 108 -11.89 -14.91 4.31
N ASN A 109 -11.67 -14.63 3.03
CA ASN A 109 -10.49 -15.10 2.30
C ASN A 109 -9.23 -14.40 2.81
N LYS A 110 -8.19 -15.19 3.07
CA LYS A 110 -6.90 -14.73 3.58
C LYS A 110 -5.83 -14.94 2.53
N PHE A 111 -4.93 -13.96 2.41
CA PHE A 111 -3.81 -14.03 1.48
C PHE A 111 -2.69 -13.09 1.94
N TYR A 112 -1.49 -13.37 1.46
CA TYR A 112 -0.37 -12.44 1.57
C TYR A 112 -0.31 -11.54 0.35
N ILE A 113 0.15 -10.31 0.54
CA ILE A 113 0.39 -9.36 -0.54
C ILE A 113 1.63 -8.53 -0.23
N THR A 114 2.48 -8.36 -1.22
CA THR A 114 3.71 -7.58 -1.09
C THR A 114 3.73 -6.48 -2.13
N PHE A 115 3.82 -5.23 -1.68
CA PHE A 115 4.00 -4.08 -2.56
C PHE A 115 5.49 -3.79 -2.67
N VAL A 116 6.01 -3.78 -3.89
CA VAL A 116 7.44 -3.69 -4.16
C VAL A 116 7.76 -2.48 -5.01
N TYR A 117 8.75 -1.71 -4.58
CA TYR A 117 9.43 -0.70 -5.38
C TYR A 117 10.92 -1.05 -5.47
N GLY A 118 11.32 -1.69 -6.55
CA GLY A 118 12.74 -2.04 -6.77
C GLY A 118 13.58 -0.82 -7.12
N MET A 119 14.73 -0.69 -6.48
CA MET A 119 15.72 0.35 -6.81
C MET A 119 16.21 0.20 -8.25
N ASN A 120 16.64 1.32 -8.86
CA ASN A 120 17.04 1.35 -10.26
C ASN A 120 18.31 0.53 -10.54
N HIS A 121 19.28 0.52 -9.62
CA HIS A 121 20.53 -0.20 -9.77
C HIS A 121 20.41 -1.66 -9.31
N ALA A 122 20.99 -2.57 -10.08
CA ALA A 122 20.88 -4.01 -9.83
C ALA A 122 21.50 -4.45 -8.48
N ASP A 123 22.61 -3.86 -8.11
CA ASP A 123 23.29 -4.12 -6.84
C ASP A 123 22.42 -3.70 -5.63
N GLN A 124 21.68 -2.62 -5.75
CA GLN A 124 20.73 -2.18 -4.71
C GLN A 124 19.52 -3.12 -4.56
N ARG A 125 19.16 -3.88 -5.61
CA ARG A 125 18.07 -4.86 -5.56
C ARG A 125 18.44 -6.19 -4.97
N GLN A 126 19.71 -6.45 -4.65
CA GLN A 126 20.12 -7.73 -4.06
C GLN A 126 19.44 -7.98 -2.70
N SER A 127 19.35 -6.96 -1.85
CA SER A 127 18.63 -7.05 -0.59
C SER A 127 17.12 -7.32 -0.79
N LEU A 128 16.52 -6.75 -1.82
CA LEU A 128 15.13 -7.01 -2.19
C LEU A 128 14.92 -8.50 -2.54
N TRP A 129 15.76 -9.05 -3.39
CA TRP A 129 15.66 -10.48 -3.78
C TRP A 129 15.81 -11.40 -2.59
N LYS A 130 16.75 -11.09 -1.69
CA LYS A 130 16.92 -11.86 -0.45
C LYS A 130 15.68 -11.78 0.44
N ASN A 131 15.13 -10.58 0.63
CA ASN A 131 13.92 -10.39 1.42
C ASN A 131 12.72 -11.16 0.84
N LEU A 132 12.52 -11.12 -0.48
CA LEU A 132 11.45 -11.86 -1.13
C LEU A 132 11.64 -13.38 -1.01
N LEU A 133 12.86 -13.86 -1.11
CA LEU A 133 13.15 -15.28 -0.89
C LEU A 133 12.82 -15.69 0.56
N ASP A 134 13.26 -14.91 1.55
CA ASP A 134 12.99 -15.20 2.96
C ASP A 134 11.47 -15.18 3.24
N ILE A 135 10.74 -14.24 2.65
CA ILE A 135 9.26 -14.18 2.72
C ILE A 135 8.66 -15.46 2.12
N SER A 136 9.11 -15.88 0.94
CA SER A 136 8.54 -17.05 0.25
C SER A 136 8.61 -18.33 1.08
N LEU A 137 9.64 -18.47 1.92
CA LEU A 137 9.82 -19.63 2.80
C LEU A 137 8.84 -19.65 4.00
N GLN A 138 8.15 -18.55 4.29
CA GLN A 138 7.25 -18.41 5.43
C GLN A 138 5.78 -18.44 5.02
N MET A 139 5.49 -18.55 3.72
CA MET A 139 4.10 -18.49 3.23
C MET A 139 3.33 -19.75 3.58
N THR A 140 2.16 -19.57 4.19
CA THR A 140 1.23 -20.64 4.58
C THR A 140 -0.11 -20.56 3.86
N GLU A 141 -0.36 -19.48 3.14
CA GLU A 141 -1.56 -19.20 2.36
C GLU A 141 -1.17 -18.65 0.98
N ALA A 142 -2.13 -18.28 0.17
CA ALA A 142 -1.88 -17.66 -1.14
C ALA A 142 -1.06 -16.36 -1.02
N TRP A 143 -0.14 -16.16 -1.98
CA TRP A 143 0.74 -14.98 -2.06
C TRP A 143 0.91 -14.49 -3.49
#